data_d56626413a97b469acebaa49889e8997
#
_entry.id   d56626413a97b469acebaa49889e8997
#
_cell.length_a   1.000
_cell.length_b   1.000
_cell.length_c   1.000
_cell.angle_alpha   90.00
_cell.angle_beta   90.00
_cell.angle_gamma   90.00
#
_symmetry.space_group_name_H-M   'P 1'
#
loop_
_entity.id
_entity.type
_entity.pdbx_description
1 polymer ?
#
loop_
_entity_poly.entity_id
_entity_poly.type
_entity_poly.pdbx_seq_one_letter_code
_entity_poly.pdbx_strand_id
1 'polypeptide(L)'
;MSLTHRDVATVGVGGPVGSGKTSLLSEVVPRLREEGLEIGVIANDILTREDANRLRERFEGIVPPDLVAGVETGACPHTGIREDPSMNLQQIDEFLADHPDLDLVFVESGGDNLAATFNPELADYSLYVISVAEGEDIPRKRGPGVVDCDLLVVNKTDLAPHVGADLGELERDAREVREGPHVLTD
;
A
#
# COMPACT_ATOMS: atom_id res chain seq x y z
N MET A 1 -28.06 -2.69 10.06
CA MET A 1 -27.85 -1.69 9.00
C MET A 1 -26.77 -2.28 8.13
N SER A 2 -27.12 -2.76 6.93
CA SER A 2 -26.15 -3.33 6.00
C SER A 2 -25.22 -2.21 5.60
N LEU A 3 -23.94 -2.36 5.90
CA LEU A 3 -22.89 -1.51 5.36
C LEU A 3 -22.96 -1.71 3.84
N THR A 4 -23.20 -0.63 3.15
CA THR A 4 -23.20 -0.60 1.69
C THR A 4 -21.83 -1.10 1.24
N HIS A 5 -21.80 -2.25 0.57
CA HIS A 5 -20.65 -2.62 -0.24
C HIS A 5 -20.39 -1.42 -1.17
N ARG A 6 -19.24 -0.80 -1.05
CA ARG A 6 -18.80 0.15 -2.07
C ARG A 6 -18.66 -0.61 -3.38
N ASP A 7 -19.13 -0.02 -4.44
CA ASP A 7 -19.04 -0.62 -5.77
C ASP A 7 -17.62 -0.49 -6.39
N VAL A 8 -16.59 -0.25 -5.56
CA VAL A 8 -15.20 -0.12 -5.97
C VAL A 8 -14.31 -1.02 -5.11
N ALA A 9 -13.40 -1.74 -5.75
CA ALA A 9 -12.39 -2.54 -5.05
C ALA A 9 -11.34 -1.64 -4.38
N THR A 10 -10.88 -2.00 -3.18
CA THR A 10 -9.85 -1.26 -2.47
C THR A 10 -8.67 -2.14 -2.09
N VAL A 11 -7.46 -1.66 -2.38
CA VAL A 11 -6.21 -2.35 -2.09
C VAL A 11 -5.34 -1.50 -1.17
N GLY A 12 -5.13 -1.99 0.04
CA GLY A 12 -4.22 -1.40 1.00
C GLY A 12 -2.76 -1.75 0.69
N VAL A 13 -1.86 -0.76 0.74
CA VAL A 13 -0.41 -0.95 0.53
C VAL A 13 0.33 -0.47 1.76
N GLY A 14 0.75 -1.41 2.61
CA GLY A 14 1.50 -1.17 3.84
C GLY A 14 2.99 -1.46 3.71
N GLY A 15 3.76 -1.08 4.72
CA GLY A 15 5.18 -1.39 4.82
C GLY A 15 6.02 -0.26 5.40
N PRO A 16 7.27 -0.56 5.82
CA PRO A 16 8.18 0.40 6.42
C PRO A 16 8.53 1.59 5.50
N VAL A 17 9.06 2.64 6.12
CA VAL A 17 9.62 3.77 5.37
C VAL A 17 10.77 3.29 4.49
N GLY A 18 10.74 3.65 3.21
CA GLY A 18 11.80 3.25 2.27
C GLY A 18 11.67 1.84 1.70
N SER A 19 10.64 1.06 2.03
CA SER A 19 10.42 -0.28 1.46
C SER A 19 10.10 -0.27 -0.04
N GLY A 20 9.60 0.87 -0.57
CA GLY A 20 9.30 1.05 -1.99
C GLY A 20 7.81 1.00 -2.33
N LYS A 21 6.91 1.19 -1.36
CA LYS A 21 5.45 1.24 -1.59
C LYS A 21 5.05 2.15 -2.74
N THR A 22 5.42 3.42 -2.64
CA THR A 22 5.09 4.42 -3.68
C THR A 22 5.74 4.10 -5.03
N SER A 23 6.96 3.52 -5.03
CA SER A 23 7.62 3.09 -6.26
C SER A 23 6.87 1.93 -6.91
N LEU A 24 6.44 0.95 -6.12
CA LEU A 24 5.61 -0.16 -6.58
C LEU A 24 4.30 0.36 -7.23
N LEU A 25 3.61 1.30 -6.57
CA LEU A 25 2.40 1.90 -7.14
C LEU A 25 2.69 2.63 -8.45
N SER A 26 3.83 3.34 -8.55
CA SER A 26 4.22 4.03 -9.78
C SER A 26 4.48 3.12 -10.98
N GLU A 27 4.75 1.83 -10.73
CA GLU A 27 4.92 0.81 -11.77
C GLU A 27 3.63 0.03 -12.06
N VAL A 28 2.84 -0.25 -11.03
CA VAL A 28 1.62 -1.06 -11.15
C VAL A 28 0.47 -0.25 -11.73
N VAL A 29 0.25 0.97 -11.26
CA VAL A 29 -0.88 1.80 -11.66
C VAL A 29 -0.89 2.08 -13.17
N PRO A 30 0.21 2.48 -13.83
CA PRO A 30 0.22 2.67 -15.28
C PRO A 30 -0.18 1.42 -16.05
N ARG A 31 0.30 0.25 -15.63
CA ARG A 31 0.02 -1.03 -16.31
C ARG A 31 -1.46 -1.40 -16.22
N LEU A 32 -2.06 -1.22 -15.03
CA LEU A 32 -3.50 -1.46 -14.85
C LEU A 32 -4.36 -0.44 -15.62
N ARG A 33 -3.89 0.81 -15.73
CA ARG A 33 -4.53 1.82 -16.58
C ARG A 33 -4.48 1.45 -18.07
N GLU A 34 -3.37 0.87 -18.55
CA GLU A 34 -3.23 0.35 -19.91
C GLU A 34 -4.19 -0.83 -20.17
N GLU A 35 -4.55 -1.59 -19.14
CA GLU A 35 -5.59 -2.64 -19.21
C GLU A 35 -7.03 -2.09 -19.19
N GLY A 36 -7.18 -0.77 -19.02
CA GLY A 36 -8.47 -0.08 -19.10
C GLY A 36 -9.17 0.15 -17.77
N LEU A 37 -8.48 -0.08 -16.64
CA LEU A 37 -9.06 0.16 -15.32
C LEU A 37 -9.00 1.65 -14.94
N GLU A 38 -10.08 2.18 -14.40
CA GLU A 38 -10.11 3.49 -13.76
C GLU A 38 -9.62 3.36 -12.30
N ILE A 39 -8.55 4.11 -11.95
CA ILE A 39 -7.82 3.91 -10.69
C ILE A 39 -7.71 5.21 -9.90
N GLY A 40 -8.04 5.16 -8.61
CA GLY A 40 -7.75 6.20 -7.63
C GLY A 40 -6.55 5.83 -6.74
N VAL A 41 -5.84 6.84 -6.24
CA VAL A 41 -4.70 6.67 -5.32
C VAL A 41 -4.85 7.60 -4.12
N ILE A 42 -4.82 7.03 -2.93
CA ILE A 42 -4.84 7.74 -1.66
C ILE A 42 -3.54 7.43 -0.91
N ALA A 43 -2.84 8.46 -0.41
CA ALA A 43 -1.66 8.29 0.44
C ALA A 43 -1.90 8.91 1.82
N ASN A 44 -1.56 8.14 2.87
CA ASN A 44 -1.76 8.50 4.28
C ASN A 44 -0.51 9.08 4.98
N ASP A 45 0.51 9.48 4.25
CA ASP A 45 1.74 10.10 4.78
C ASP A 45 1.91 11.54 4.31
N ILE A 46 0.79 12.24 4.17
CA ILE A 46 0.78 13.62 3.67
C ILE A 46 0.72 14.56 4.87
N LEU A 47 1.88 15.12 5.20
CA LEU A 47 2.01 16.12 6.28
C LEU A 47 1.97 17.56 5.76
N THR A 48 2.23 17.77 4.47
CA THR A 48 2.30 19.10 3.88
C THR A 48 1.65 19.14 2.49
N ARG A 49 1.31 20.37 2.05
CA ARG A 49 0.85 20.60 0.67
C ARG A 49 1.90 20.21 -0.39
N GLU A 50 3.18 20.28 -0.03
CA GLU A 50 4.28 19.89 -0.91
C GLU A 50 4.28 18.38 -1.14
N ASP A 51 4.02 17.58 -0.10
CA ASP A 51 3.91 16.12 -0.20
C ASP A 51 2.73 15.73 -1.10
N ALA A 52 1.58 16.38 -0.93
CA ALA A 52 0.42 16.18 -1.80
C ALA A 52 0.70 16.53 -3.28
N ASN A 53 1.47 17.59 -3.53
CA ASN A 53 1.85 17.96 -4.89
C ASN A 53 2.82 16.94 -5.49
N ARG A 54 3.82 16.48 -4.73
CA ARG A 54 4.75 15.44 -5.19
C ARG A 54 4.03 14.13 -5.51
N LEU A 55 3.00 13.77 -4.75
CA LEU A 55 2.17 12.61 -5.05
C LEU A 55 1.45 12.79 -6.40
N ARG A 56 0.83 13.95 -6.63
CA ARG A 56 0.15 14.25 -7.89
C ARG A 56 1.11 14.28 -9.08
N GLU A 57 2.28 14.90 -8.92
CA GLU A 57 3.34 14.93 -9.95
C GLU A 57 3.78 13.53 -10.35
N ARG A 58 3.83 12.60 -9.38
CA ARG A 58 4.22 11.20 -9.63
C ARG A 58 3.25 10.45 -10.54
N PHE A 59 1.96 10.77 -10.45
CA PHE A 59 0.91 10.16 -11.25
C PHE A 59 0.41 11.07 -12.38
N GLU A 60 1.12 12.19 -12.66
CA GLU A 60 0.76 13.13 -13.71
C GLU A 60 0.71 12.44 -15.09
N GLY A 61 -0.39 12.63 -15.82
CA GLY A 61 -0.62 12.00 -17.11
C GLY A 61 -0.99 10.51 -17.07
N ILE A 62 -1.05 9.90 -15.88
CA ILE A 62 -1.40 8.49 -15.66
C ILE A 62 -2.78 8.39 -15.01
N VAL A 63 -2.98 9.11 -13.92
CA VAL A 63 -4.22 9.16 -13.16
C VAL A 63 -4.77 10.59 -13.20
N PRO A 64 -6.08 10.80 -13.37
CA PRO A 64 -6.67 12.14 -13.23
C PRO A 64 -6.27 12.78 -11.89
N PRO A 65 -5.91 14.09 -11.87
CA PRO A 65 -5.42 14.74 -10.63
C PRO A 65 -6.42 14.73 -9.47
N ASP A 66 -7.71 14.67 -9.76
CA ASP A 66 -8.82 14.56 -8.81
C ASP A 66 -9.02 13.14 -8.26
N LEU A 67 -8.39 12.14 -8.85
CA LEU A 67 -8.29 10.76 -8.34
C LEU A 67 -6.98 10.49 -7.58
N VAL A 68 -6.18 11.53 -7.29
CA VAL A 68 -4.97 11.43 -6.46
C VAL A 68 -5.10 12.32 -5.24
N ALA A 69 -5.23 11.71 -4.06
CA ALA A 69 -5.45 12.43 -2.81
C ALA A 69 -4.44 12.07 -1.73
N GLY A 70 -4.11 13.06 -0.91
CA GLY A 70 -3.39 12.87 0.35
C GLY A 70 -4.35 13.02 1.52
N VAL A 71 -4.31 12.09 2.45
CA VAL A 71 -5.10 12.13 3.69
C VAL A 71 -4.18 12.38 4.88
N GLU A 72 -4.45 13.45 5.63
CA GLU A 72 -3.77 13.73 6.89
C GLU A 72 -4.37 12.86 8.01
N THR A 73 -3.61 11.88 8.47
CA THR A 73 -4.06 10.95 9.52
C THR A 73 -3.65 11.36 10.93
N GLY A 74 -3.23 12.60 11.12
CA GLY A 74 -2.78 13.13 12.41
C GLY A 74 -1.42 12.59 12.85
N ALA A 75 -1.16 12.55 14.16
CA ALA A 75 0.15 12.19 14.71
C ALA A 75 0.52 10.70 14.58
N CYS A 76 -0.42 9.84 14.21
CA CYS A 76 -0.21 8.40 14.10
C CYS A 76 -0.78 7.87 12.77
N PRO A 77 0.08 7.54 11.78
CA PRO A 77 -0.35 7.06 10.47
C PRO A 77 -1.20 5.78 10.50
N HIS A 78 -1.03 4.94 11.52
CA HIS A 78 -1.77 3.68 11.67
C HIS A 78 -3.25 3.89 12.00
N THR A 79 -3.58 4.98 12.71
CA THR A 79 -4.96 5.28 13.12
C THR A 79 -5.86 5.39 11.90
N GLY A 80 -5.44 6.12 10.87
CA GLY A 80 -6.25 6.39 9.68
C GLY A 80 -6.50 5.18 8.77
N ILE A 81 -5.71 4.12 8.88
CA ILE A 81 -5.90 2.91 8.07
C ILE A 81 -6.48 1.73 8.86
N ARG A 82 -6.39 1.75 10.21
CA ARG A 82 -6.77 0.63 11.06
C ARG A 82 -7.90 0.96 12.03
N GLU A 83 -7.68 1.94 12.94
CA GLU A 83 -8.58 2.19 14.06
C GLU A 83 -9.74 3.10 13.65
N ASP A 84 -9.48 4.13 12.85
CA ASP A 84 -10.49 5.07 12.35
C ASP A 84 -10.25 5.37 10.86
N PRO A 85 -10.75 4.54 9.95
CA PRO A 85 -10.57 4.72 8.51
C PRO A 85 -11.49 5.78 7.89
N SER A 86 -12.28 6.51 8.70
CA SER A 86 -13.36 7.39 8.24
C SER A 86 -12.91 8.41 7.19
N MET A 87 -11.74 9.01 7.35
CA MET A 87 -11.22 10.00 6.40
C MET A 87 -10.87 9.37 5.03
N ASN A 88 -10.26 8.18 5.04
CA ASN A 88 -10.00 7.44 3.81
C ASN A 88 -11.31 7.00 3.13
N LEU A 89 -12.25 6.52 3.92
CA LEU A 89 -13.57 6.11 3.42
C LEU A 89 -14.34 7.29 2.82
N GLN A 90 -14.26 8.46 3.45
CA GLN A 90 -14.83 9.70 2.90
C GLN A 90 -14.17 10.09 1.58
N GLN A 91 -12.85 9.99 1.48
CA GLN A 91 -12.14 10.31 0.24
C GLN A 91 -12.52 9.35 -0.90
N ILE A 92 -12.74 8.07 -0.60
CA ILE A 92 -13.24 7.10 -1.59
C ILE A 92 -14.66 7.49 -2.03
N ASP A 93 -15.53 7.89 -1.11
CA ASP A 93 -16.88 8.33 -1.43
C ASP A 93 -16.88 9.61 -2.31
N GLU A 94 -15.95 10.54 -2.07
CA GLU A 94 -15.74 11.72 -2.91
C GLU A 94 -15.28 11.33 -4.34
N PHE A 95 -14.33 10.39 -4.46
CA PHE A 95 -13.92 9.87 -5.75
C PHE A 95 -15.10 9.25 -6.51
N LEU A 96 -15.91 8.42 -5.87
CA LEU A 96 -17.06 7.76 -6.48
C LEU A 96 -18.17 8.75 -6.88
N ALA A 97 -18.31 9.86 -6.17
CA ALA A 97 -19.28 10.88 -6.51
C ALA A 97 -18.95 11.58 -7.84
N ASP A 98 -17.66 11.81 -8.11
CA ASP A 98 -17.17 12.47 -9.30
C ASP A 98 -16.83 11.47 -10.43
N HIS A 99 -16.46 10.23 -10.07
CA HIS A 99 -16.05 9.15 -10.96
C HIS A 99 -16.81 7.85 -10.64
N PRO A 100 -18.08 7.73 -11.03
CA PRO A 100 -18.90 6.54 -10.70
C PRO A 100 -18.42 5.24 -11.37
N ASP A 101 -17.59 5.35 -12.40
CA ASP A 101 -17.01 4.21 -13.13
C ASP A 101 -15.61 3.80 -12.58
N LEU A 102 -15.25 4.25 -11.37
CA LEU A 102 -13.98 3.91 -10.73
C LEU A 102 -13.94 2.42 -10.38
N ASP A 103 -12.93 1.71 -10.86
CA ASP A 103 -12.78 0.26 -10.69
C ASP A 103 -11.99 -0.11 -9.42
N LEU A 104 -10.94 0.67 -9.09
CA LEU A 104 -9.98 0.33 -8.06
C LEU A 104 -9.44 1.56 -7.34
N VAL A 105 -9.27 1.48 -6.02
CA VAL A 105 -8.57 2.48 -5.23
C VAL A 105 -7.39 1.83 -4.50
N PHE A 106 -6.20 2.38 -4.67
CA PHE A 106 -5.05 2.07 -3.82
C PHE A 106 -5.01 3.02 -2.62
N VAL A 107 -4.83 2.45 -1.43
CA VAL A 107 -4.65 3.20 -0.18
C VAL A 107 -3.26 2.90 0.37
N GLU A 108 -2.32 3.81 0.19
CA GLU A 108 -0.96 3.69 0.71
C GLU A 108 -0.91 4.12 2.18
N SER A 109 -0.34 3.29 3.06
CA SER A 109 -0.06 3.66 4.45
C SER A 109 1.11 4.62 4.56
N GLY A 110 1.14 5.41 5.60
CA GLY A 110 2.38 5.99 6.10
C GLY A 110 3.39 4.90 6.47
N GLY A 111 4.69 5.22 6.48
CA GLY A 111 5.72 4.25 6.85
C GLY A 111 5.55 3.74 8.28
N ASP A 112 5.70 2.45 8.49
CA ASP A 112 5.50 1.80 9.78
C ASP A 112 6.64 0.82 10.15
N ASN A 113 6.58 0.27 11.37
CA ASN A 113 7.53 -0.70 11.89
C ASN A 113 6.92 -2.11 11.93
N LEU A 114 6.52 -2.65 10.77
CA LEU A 114 5.91 -3.98 10.59
C LEU A 114 4.53 -4.14 11.25
N ALA A 115 3.90 -3.05 11.70
CA ALA A 115 2.66 -3.09 12.48
C ALA A 115 1.41 -2.70 11.70
N ALA A 116 1.54 -2.09 10.52
CA ALA A 116 0.39 -1.64 9.75
C ALA A 116 -0.42 -2.82 9.23
N THR A 117 -1.67 -2.88 9.67
CA THR A 117 -2.72 -3.71 9.09
C THR A 117 -3.86 -2.80 8.68
N PHE A 118 -4.59 -3.16 7.65
CA PHE A 118 -5.73 -2.38 7.18
C PHE A 118 -7.02 -2.82 7.86
N ASN A 119 -7.90 -1.84 8.12
CA ASN A 119 -9.26 -2.13 8.54
C ASN A 119 -9.99 -2.87 7.39
N PRO A 120 -10.70 -3.98 7.67
CA PRO A 120 -11.46 -4.70 6.64
C PRO A 120 -12.58 -3.88 5.98
N GLU A 121 -13.01 -2.76 6.58
CA GLU A 121 -13.95 -1.84 5.96
C GLU A 121 -13.26 -0.90 4.95
N LEU A 122 -11.93 -0.74 5.05
CA LEU A 122 -11.14 0.12 4.18
C LEU A 122 -10.51 -0.63 3.02
N ALA A 123 -9.99 -1.82 3.24
CA ALA A 123 -9.27 -2.58 2.22
C ALA A 123 -9.84 -3.99 2.05
N ASP A 124 -10.22 -4.33 0.82
CA ASP A 124 -10.66 -5.67 0.42
C ASP A 124 -9.47 -6.63 0.26
N TYR A 125 -8.30 -6.08 -0.06
CA TYR A 125 -7.04 -6.80 -0.24
C TYR A 125 -5.88 -5.97 0.28
N SER A 126 -4.89 -6.60 0.90
CA SER A 126 -3.74 -5.92 1.50
C SER A 126 -2.41 -6.43 0.93
N LEU A 127 -1.60 -5.51 0.44
CA LEU A 127 -0.21 -5.72 0.11
C LEU A 127 0.66 -5.23 1.26
N TYR A 128 1.69 -5.99 1.61
CA TYR A 128 2.71 -5.50 2.54
C TYR A 128 4.09 -5.55 1.88
N VAL A 129 4.74 -4.41 1.76
CA VAL A 129 6.01 -4.25 1.05
C VAL A 129 7.15 -4.13 2.06
N ILE A 130 8.10 -5.06 2.01
CA ILE A 130 9.36 -5.01 2.76
C ILE A 130 10.54 -4.90 1.79
N SER A 131 11.69 -4.43 2.26
CA SER A 131 12.90 -4.32 1.45
C SER A 131 13.99 -5.23 2.00
N VAL A 132 14.74 -5.89 1.12
CA VAL A 132 15.93 -6.67 1.54
C VAL A 132 16.99 -5.81 2.24
N ALA A 133 17.00 -4.49 1.99
CA ALA A 133 17.89 -3.55 2.65
C ALA A 133 17.57 -3.34 4.15
N GLU A 134 16.40 -3.76 4.61
CA GLU A 134 15.98 -3.68 6.02
C GLU A 134 16.42 -4.93 6.82
N GLY A 135 16.94 -5.94 6.15
CA GLY A 135 17.42 -7.20 6.71
C GLY A 135 16.61 -8.41 6.27
N GLU A 136 17.28 -9.53 6.12
CA GLU A 136 16.66 -10.81 5.73
C GLU A 136 15.76 -11.40 6.82
N ASP A 137 15.93 -10.95 8.07
CA ASP A 137 15.21 -11.44 9.24
C ASP A 137 13.81 -10.79 9.44
N ILE A 138 13.40 -9.88 8.54
CA ILE A 138 12.12 -9.17 8.64
C ILE A 138 10.93 -10.12 8.76
N PRO A 139 10.76 -11.17 7.92
CA PRO A 139 9.63 -12.09 8.09
C PRO A 139 9.66 -12.83 9.43
N ARG A 140 10.85 -13.20 9.90
CA ARG A 140 11.08 -13.91 11.16
C ARG A 140 10.62 -13.13 12.40
N LYS A 141 10.60 -11.79 12.31
CA LYS A 141 10.08 -10.89 13.37
C LYS A 141 8.58 -10.97 13.56
N ARG A 142 7.84 -11.57 12.63
CA ARG A 142 6.40 -11.82 12.71
C ARG A 142 5.56 -10.57 12.99
N GLY A 143 5.93 -9.43 12.41
CA GLY A 143 5.09 -8.24 12.51
C GLY A 143 3.72 -8.47 11.88
N PRO A 144 2.62 -7.93 12.46
CA PRO A 144 1.27 -8.13 11.95
C PRO A 144 1.13 -7.81 10.46
N GLY A 145 1.77 -6.74 9.97
CA GLY A 145 1.75 -6.39 8.55
C GLY A 145 2.30 -7.50 7.65
N VAL A 146 3.33 -8.23 8.09
CA VAL A 146 3.91 -9.35 7.33
C VAL A 146 3.03 -10.60 7.41
N VAL A 147 2.48 -10.90 8.60
CA VAL A 147 1.75 -12.14 8.84
C VAL A 147 0.34 -12.09 8.25
N ASP A 148 -0.35 -10.96 8.44
CA ASP A 148 -1.79 -10.83 8.18
C ASP A 148 -2.11 -10.29 6.77
N CYS A 149 -1.12 -9.80 5.99
CA CYS A 149 -1.37 -9.31 4.63
C CYS A 149 -1.77 -10.44 3.67
N ASP A 150 -2.56 -10.09 2.63
CA ASP A 150 -2.92 -11.05 1.58
C ASP A 150 -1.74 -11.36 0.67
N LEU A 151 -0.90 -10.37 0.35
CA LEU A 151 0.33 -10.54 -0.44
C LEU A 151 1.52 -9.83 0.22
N LEU A 152 2.58 -10.58 0.49
CA LEU A 152 3.86 -10.02 0.90
C LEU A 152 4.73 -9.74 -0.34
N VAL A 153 5.20 -8.51 -0.49
CA VAL A 153 6.14 -8.09 -1.54
C VAL A 153 7.51 -7.87 -0.91
N VAL A 154 8.49 -8.67 -1.33
CA VAL A 154 9.90 -8.51 -0.97
C VAL A 154 10.59 -7.73 -2.08
N ASN A 155 10.85 -6.46 -1.83
CA ASN A 155 11.31 -5.50 -2.82
C ASN A 155 12.83 -5.27 -2.75
N LYS A 156 13.41 -4.73 -3.82
CA LYS A 156 14.83 -4.38 -3.96
C LYS A 156 15.75 -5.59 -3.85
N THR A 157 15.35 -6.70 -4.46
CA THR A 157 16.11 -7.95 -4.41
C THR A 157 17.48 -7.84 -5.08
N ASP A 158 17.64 -6.90 -6.02
CA ASP A 158 18.90 -6.51 -6.62
C ASP A 158 19.93 -6.03 -5.60
N LEU A 159 19.51 -5.47 -4.47
CA LEU A 159 20.38 -5.03 -3.38
C LEU A 159 20.88 -6.18 -2.50
N ALA A 160 20.30 -7.38 -2.56
CA ALA A 160 20.64 -8.49 -1.66
C ALA A 160 22.14 -8.79 -1.60
N PRO A 161 22.90 -8.86 -2.74
CA PRO A 161 24.35 -9.07 -2.69
C PRO A 161 25.12 -7.92 -2.02
N HIS A 162 24.58 -6.71 -2.06
CA HIS A 162 25.24 -5.51 -1.53
C HIS A 162 25.03 -5.32 -0.03
N VAL A 163 23.94 -5.87 0.51
CA VAL A 163 23.59 -5.79 1.95
C VAL A 163 23.85 -7.11 2.67
N GLY A 164 24.30 -8.14 1.94
CA GLY A 164 24.60 -9.45 2.51
C GLY A 164 23.36 -10.26 2.90
N ALA A 165 22.22 -9.99 2.28
CA ALA A 165 20.98 -10.71 2.56
C ALA A 165 20.89 -12.01 1.74
N ASP A 166 20.46 -13.10 2.39
CA ASP A 166 20.17 -14.38 1.75
C ASP A 166 18.68 -14.46 1.40
N LEU A 167 18.36 -14.31 0.10
CA LEU A 167 16.98 -14.38 -0.39
C LEU A 167 16.34 -15.75 -0.11
N GLY A 168 17.11 -16.85 -0.14
CA GLY A 168 16.61 -18.18 0.15
C GLY A 168 16.24 -18.34 1.64
N GLU A 169 16.96 -17.70 2.56
CA GLU A 169 16.61 -17.64 3.97
C GLU A 169 15.36 -16.81 4.18
N LEU A 170 15.29 -15.62 3.59
CA LEU A 170 14.14 -14.74 3.65
C LEU A 170 12.85 -15.40 3.14
N GLU A 171 12.91 -16.11 2.01
CA GLU A 171 11.76 -16.87 1.48
C GLU A 171 11.34 -18.03 2.39
N ARG A 172 12.29 -18.76 2.99
CA ARG A 172 11.95 -19.81 3.98
C ARG A 172 11.23 -19.22 5.17
N ASP A 173 11.76 -18.13 5.73
CA ASP A 173 11.16 -17.44 6.87
C ASP A 173 9.76 -16.91 6.53
N ALA A 174 9.56 -16.35 5.34
CA ALA A 174 8.25 -15.90 4.87
C ALA A 174 7.25 -17.06 4.83
N ARG A 175 7.64 -18.22 4.31
CA ARG A 175 6.78 -19.42 4.27
C ARG A 175 6.49 -20.02 5.65
N GLU A 176 7.37 -19.83 6.62
CA GLU A 176 7.16 -20.32 8.00
C GLU A 176 6.20 -19.44 8.81
N VAL A 177 6.15 -18.14 8.51
CA VAL A 177 5.39 -17.19 9.32
C VAL A 177 3.99 -16.89 8.76
N ARG A 178 3.75 -17.23 7.48
CA ARG A 178 2.48 -16.93 6.80
C ARG A 178 2.11 -18.01 5.79
N GLU A 179 0.79 -18.20 5.61
CA GLU A 179 0.24 -19.14 4.61
C GLU A 179 0.00 -18.48 3.25
N GLY A 180 -0.12 -17.13 3.22
CA GLY A 180 -0.41 -16.36 2.03
C GLY A 180 0.77 -16.29 1.04
N PRO A 181 0.53 -15.86 -0.20
CA PRO A 181 1.56 -15.73 -1.23
C PRO A 181 2.58 -14.63 -0.91
N HIS A 182 3.79 -14.80 -1.45
CA HIS A 182 4.79 -13.75 -1.48
C HIS A 182 5.45 -13.68 -2.86
N VAL A 183 5.95 -12.50 -3.22
CA VAL A 183 6.68 -12.25 -4.46
C VAL A 183 7.97 -11.47 -4.17
N LEU A 184 8.97 -11.70 -5.00
CA LEU A 184 10.24 -10.99 -4.98
C LEU A 184 10.29 -10.03 -6.17
N THR A 185 10.70 -8.78 -5.92
CA THR A 185 10.80 -7.73 -6.95
C THR A 185 12.09 -6.92 -6.80
N ASP A 186 12.52 -6.27 -7.84
CA ASP A 186 13.67 -5.37 -7.93
C ASP A 186 13.26 -3.95 -8.38
#